data_4ebc5c823a2e53edb9b9410721571398
#
_entry.id   4ebc5c823a2e53edb9b9410721571398
#
_cell.length_a   1.000
_cell.length_b   1.000
_cell.length_c   1.000
_cell.angle_alpha   90.00
_cell.angle_beta   90.00
_cell.angle_gamma   90.00
#
_symmetry.space_group_name_H-M   'P 1'
#
loop_
_entity.id
_entity.type
_entity.pdbx_description
1 polymer ?
#
loop_
_entity_poly.entity_id
_entity_poly.type
_entity_poly.pdbx_seq_one_letter_code
_entity_poly.pdbx_strand_id
1 'polypeptide(L)'
;MLDCHIHIERGKYTMDWINQFVQTAKERKLDEIWLLEHCYRFREFVSMYDDVCAYSDYIDKWFHRKAGVLDLSDYLHLVEKVRQKDNGIKIKFGLEVCYFKEFENLVYQNTKDSGLDF
;
A
#
# COMPACT_ATOMS: atom_id res chain seq x y z
N MET A 1 -2.71 6.24 -21.48
CA MET A 1 -3.42 5.10 -20.84
C MET A 1 -2.96 4.97 -19.40
N LEU A 2 -3.83 4.56 -18.50
CA LEU A 2 -3.51 4.54 -17.06
C LEU A 2 -3.91 3.19 -16.47
N ASP A 3 -3.12 2.67 -15.51
CA ASP A 3 -3.48 1.55 -14.65
C ASP A 3 -3.55 2.07 -13.19
N CYS A 4 -4.74 2.01 -12.61
CA CYS A 4 -5.03 2.66 -11.33
C CYS A 4 -5.22 1.69 -10.15
N HIS A 5 -4.83 0.42 -10.28
CA HIS A 5 -4.96 -0.54 -9.18
C HIS A 5 -3.86 -1.62 -9.22
N ILE A 6 -2.67 -1.28 -8.72
CA ILE A 6 -1.52 -2.18 -8.73
C ILE A 6 -0.97 -2.33 -7.31
N HIS A 7 -1.04 -3.57 -6.77
CA HIS A 7 -0.43 -3.90 -5.48
C HIS A 7 1.03 -4.29 -5.63
N ILE A 8 1.86 -3.81 -4.69
CA ILE A 8 3.30 -4.09 -4.68
C ILE A 8 3.71 -5.20 -3.69
N GLU A 9 2.76 -5.81 -3.01
CA GLU A 9 2.94 -6.74 -1.87
C GLU A 9 3.75 -8.00 -2.15
N ARG A 10 3.94 -8.39 -3.43
CA ARG A 10 4.62 -9.64 -3.81
C ARG A 10 6.14 -9.53 -3.83
N GLY A 11 6.68 -8.35 -3.62
CA GLY A 11 8.11 -8.09 -3.62
C GLY A 11 8.59 -7.39 -2.35
N LYS A 12 9.87 -7.09 -2.32
CA LYS A 12 10.45 -6.26 -1.28
C LYS A 12 10.11 -4.80 -1.54
N TYR A 13 9.88 -4.03 -0.50
CA TYR A 13 9.58 -2.59 -0.60
C TYR A 13 10.86 -1.80 -0.88
N THR A 14 11.35 -1.90 -2.10
CA THR A 14 12.62 -1.31 -2.56
C THR A 14 12.44 -0.54 -3.86
N MET A 15 13.36 0.37 -4.13
CA MET A 15 13.42 1.10 -5.41
C MET A 15 13.51 0.15 -6.62
N ASP A 16 14.27 -0.94 -6.50
CA ASP A 16 14.41 -1.91 -7.59
C ASP A 16 13.09 -2.61 -7.92
N TRP A 17 12.27 -2.89 -6.88
CA TRP A 17 10.94 -3.47 -7.08
C TRP A 17 10.01 -2.49 -7.78
N ILE A 18 9.98 -1.23 -7.35
CA ILE A 18 9.19 -0.18 -8.02
C ILE A 18 9.65 0.04 -9.46
N ASN A 19 10.96 0.03 -9.73
CA ASN A 19 11.50 0.18 -11.08
C ASN A 19 11.00 -0.90 -12.05
N GLN A 20 10.70 -2.13 -11.59
CA GLN A 20 10.12 -3.16 -12.44
C GLN A 20 8.71 -2.82 -12.91
N PHE A 21 7.87 -2.23 -12.02
CA PHE A 21 6.55 -1.73 -12.42
C PHE A 21 6.67 -0.56 -13.41
N VAL A 22 7.60 0.37 -13.16
CA VAL A 22 7.86 1.50 -14.06
C VAL A 22 8.29 1.01 -15.44
N GLN A 23 9.21 0.07 -15.50
CA GLN A 23 9.69 -0.51 -16.76
C GLN A 23 8.55 -1.19 -17.53
N THR A 24 7.78 -2.04 -16.85
CA THR A 24 6.62 -2.73 -17.45
C THR A 24 5.58 -1.72 -17.95
N ALA A 25 5.32 -0.65 -17.19
CA ALA A 25 4.40 0.40 -17.60
C ALA A 25 4.86 1.09 -18.89
N LYS A 26 6.15 1.42 -18.99
CA LYS A 26 6.74 2.02 -20.20
C LYS A 26 6.63 1.08 -21.42
N GLU A 27 6.94 -0.20 -21.25
CA GLU A 27 6.81 -1.20 -22.31
C GLU A 27 5.37 -1.32 -22.81
N ARG A 28 4.39 -1.17 -21.90
CA ARG A 28 2.96 -1.15 -22.21
C ARG A 28 2.43 0.21 -22.66
N LYS A 29 3.29 1.23 -22.77
CA LYS A 29 2.93 2.60 -23.15
C LYS A 29 1.88 3.23 -22.23
N LEU A 30 1.99 2.96 -20.92
CA LEU A 30 1.18 3.63 -19.91
C LEU A 30 1.81 4.98 -19.57
N ASP A 31 0.98 6.01 -19.41
CA ASP A 31 1.40 7.36 -19.05
C ASP A 31 1.42 7.55 -17.53
N GLU A 32 0.61 6.78 -16.81
CA GLU A 32 0.42 6.89 -15.37
C GLU A 32 0.10 5.52 -14.77
N ILE A 33 0.65 5.23 -13.59
CA ILE A 33 0.32 4.06 -12.77
C ILE A 33 0.01 4.47 -11.33
N TRP A 34 -0.92 3.75 -10.68
CA TRP A 34 -1.27 3.94 -9.29
C TRP A 34 -0.85 2.70 -8.50
N LEU A 35 0.14 2.88 -7.65
CA LEU A 35 0.66 1.85 -6.78
C LEU A 35 0.01 1.98 -5.41
N LEU A 36 -0.59 0.93 -4.95
CA LEU A 36 -1.26 0.92 -3.65
C LEU A 36 -0.91 -0.33 -2.86
N GLU A 37 -1.25 -0.31 -1.59
CA GLU A 37 -1.03 -1.43 -0.70
C GLU A 37 -2.22 -1.60 0.23
N HIS A 38 -2.49 -2.84 0.62
CA HIS A 38 -3.48 -3.11 1.66
C HIS A 38 -3.04 -2.54 3.00
N CYS A 39 -3.88 -1.76 3.66
CA CYS A 39 -3.54 -1.14 4.94
C CYS A 39 -3.15 -2.17 6.01
N TYR A 40 -3.74 -3.36 6.02
CA TYR A 40 -3.40 -4.40 7.00
C TYR A 40 -1.94 -4.89 6.93
N ARG A 41 -1.22 -4.59 5.87
CA ARG A 41 0.22 -4.89 5.77
C ARG A 41 1.04 -4.12 6.80
N PHE A 42 0.53 -2.98 7.24
CA PHE A 42 1.19 -2.08 8.18
C PHE A 42 0.69 -2.32 9.60
N ARG A 43 1.62 -2.34 10.57
CA ARG A 43 1.34 -2.63 11.98
C ARG A 43 0.29 -1.70 12.59
N GLU A 44 0.26 -0.45 12.14
CA GLU A 44 -0.65 0.59 12.60
C GLU A 44 -2.13 0.26 12.37
N PHE A 45 -2.44 -0.61 11.41
CA PHE A 45 -3.82 -0.93 11.03
C PHE A 45 -4.27 -2.35 11.43
N VAL A 46 -3.38 -3.17 11.99
CA VAL A 46 -3.68 -4.60 12.28
C VAL A 46 -4.88 -4.75 13.21
N SER A 47 -4.99 -3.91 14.24
CA SER A 47 -6.09 -3.98 15.22
C SER A 47 -7.48 -3.73 14.61
N MET A 48 -7.56 -3.15 13.43
CA MET A 48 -8.85 -2.96 12.73
C MET A 48 -9.52 -4.30 12.36
N TYR A 49 -8.76 -5.39 12.34
CA TYR A 49 -9.21 -6.68 11.83
C TYR A 49 -9.48 -7.73 12.92
N ASP A 50 -9.42 -7.33 14.20
CA ASP A 50 -9.60 -8.26 15.33
C ASP A 50 -10.94 -9.00 15.25
N ASP A 51 -12.04 -8.30 14.99
CA ASP A 51 -13.36 -8.90 14.84
C ASP A 51 -13.47 -9.81 13.60
N VAL A 52 -12.76 -9.46 12.53
CA VAL A 52 -12.70 -10.26 11.30
C VAL A 52 -11.94 -11.56 11.58
N CYS A 53 -10.83 -11.49 12.31
CA CYS A 53 -10.04 -12.65 12.72
C CYS A 53 -10.83 -13.56 13.66
N ALA A 54 -11.62 -13.00 14.56
CA ALA A 54 -12.48 -13.75 15.48
C ALA A 54 -13.59 -14.56 14.78
N TYR A 55 -13.88 -14.24 13.51
CA TYR A 55 -14.94 -14.91 12.75
C TYR A 55 -14.62 -16.37 12.42
N SER A 56 -13.37 -16.70 12.13
CA SER A 56 -12.95 -18.08 11.89
C SER A 56 -11.44 -18.28 12.01
N ASP A 57 -11.03 -19.47 12.47
CA ASP A 57 -9.61 -19.87 12.55
C ASP A 57 -8.89 -19.81 11.21
N TYR A 58 -9.61 -20.03 10.10
CA TYR A 58 -9.02 -19.95 8.76
C TYR A 58 -8.63 -18.52 8.41
N ILE A 59 -9.55 -17.57 8.66
CA ILE A 59 -9.31 -16.14 8.42
C ILE A 59 -8.19 -15.64 9.32
N ASP A 60 -8.23 -15.97 10.60
CA ASP A 60 -7.20 -15.60 11.57
C ASP A 60 -5.80 -16.05 11.13
N LYS A 61 -5.63 -17.32 10.79
CA LYS A 61 -4.37 -17.88 10.32
C LYS A 61 -3.90 -17.27 8.98
N TRP A 62 -4.83 -16.99 8.07
CA TRP A 62 -4.53 -16.34 6.80
C TRP A 62 -4.04 -14.91 7.03
N PHE A 63 -4.76 -14.15 7.85
CA PHE A 63 -4.47 -12.76 8.16
C PHE A 63 -3.09 -12.60 8.82
N HIS A 64 -2.81 -13.34 9.88
CA HIS A 64 -1.55 -13.26 10.62
C HIS A 64 -0.30 -13.64 9.83
N ARG A 65 -0.46 -14.33 8.70
CA ARG A 65 0.66 -14.58 7.78
C ARG A 65 1.00 -13.38 6.90
N LYS A 66 0.10 -12.42 6.77
CA LYS A 66 0.22 -11.31 5.81
C LYS A 66 0.22 -9.93 6.44
N ALA A 67 -0.41 -9.80 7.60
CA ALA A 67 -0.62 -8.54 8.28
C ALA A 67 0.61 -8.10 9.10
N GLY A 68 0.74 -6.80 9.30
CA GLY A 68 1.71 -6.21 10.22
C GLY A 68 3.18 -6.51 9.89
N VAL A 69 3.51 -6.72 8.63
CA VAL A 69 4.87 -7.07 8.19
C VAL A 69 5.79 -5.87 8.07
N LEU A 70 5.23 -4.67 8.05
CA LEU A 70 5.93 -3.39 7.86
C LEU A 70 5.35 -2.34 8.80
N ASP A 71 6.11 -1.28 9.03
CA ASP A 71 5.60 -0.03 9.55
C ASP A 71 5.17 0.88 8.38
N LEU A 72 4.12 1.68 8.57
CA LEU A 72 3.66 2.61 7.52
C LEU A 72 4.77 3.58 7.13
N SER A 73 5.60 4.00 8.08
CA SER A 73 6.74 4.89 7.83
C SER A 73 7.73 4.33 6.80
N ASP A 74 7.96 3.02 6.75
CA ASP A 74 8.86 2.40 5.77
C ASP A 74 8.30 2.53 4.36
N TYR A 75 6.99 2.36 4.21
CA TYR A 75 6.30 2.58 2.93
C TYR A 75 6.36 4.05 2.50
N LEU A 76 6.08 4.98 3.41
CA LEU A 76 6.14 6.41 3.12
C LEU A 76 7.56 6.87 2.75
N HIS A 77 8.60 6.34 3.37
CA HIS A 77 10.00 6.60 2.96
C HIS A 77 10.30 6.10 1.55
N LEU A 78 9.76 4.93 1.17
CA LEU A 78 9.88 4.44 -0.21
C LEU A 78 9.17 5.37 -1.19
N VAL A 79 7.94 5.78 -0.88
CA VAL A 79 7.15 6.73 -1.69
C VAL A 79 7.93 8.02 -1.92
N GLU A 80 8.51 8.58 -0.87
CA GLU A 80 9.30 9.79 -0.96
C GLU A 80 10.52 9.61 -1.88
N LYS A 81 11.28 8.53 -1.73
CA LYS A 81 12.43 8.22 -2.60
C LYS A 81 12.03 8.08 -4.07
N VAL A 82 10.88 7.45 -4.36
CA VAL A 82 10.38 7.32 -5.73
C VAL A 82 10.02 8.67 -6.31
N ARG A 83 9.40 9.55 -5.53
CA ARG A 83 9.01 10.90 -5.96
C ARG A 83 10.18 11.83 -6.25
N GLN A 84 11.31 11.62 -5.57
CA GLN A 84 12.54 12.39 -5.81
C GLN A 84 13.23 12.04 -7.13
N LYS A 85 12.86 10.92 -7.76
CA LYS A 85 13.45 10.44 -9.02
C LYS A 85 12.57 10.79 -10.20
N ASP A 86 13.18 11.18 -11.32
CA ASP A 86 12.49 11.20 -12.61
C ASP A 86 12.25 9.76 -13.09
N ASN A 87 10.99 9.32 -13.01
CA ASN A 87 10.60 7.98 -13.42
C ASN A 87 10.18 7.90 -14.89
N GLY A 88 10.02 9.04 -15.57
CA GLY A 88 9.58 9.13 -16.96
C GLY A 88 8.12 8.72 -17.22
N ILE A 89 7.38 8.45 -16.15
CA ILE A 89 5.91 8.26 -16.11
C ILE A 89 5.38 8.84 -14.80
N LYS A 90 4.11 9.16 -14.76
CA LYS A 90 3.47 9.60 -13.52
C LYS A 90 3.15 8.41 -12.61
N ILE A 91 3.50 8.52 -11.34
CA ILE A 91 3.20 7.50 -10.33
C ILE A 91 2.42 8.14 -9.20
N LYS A 92 1.29 7.53 -8.83
CA LYS A 92 0.55 7.86 -7.62
C LYS A 92 0.65 6.72 -6.61
N PHE A 93 0.58 7.07 -5.34
CA PHE A 93 0.65 6.13 -4.24
C PHE A 93 -0.56 6.27 -3.32
N GLY A 94 -1.09 5.14 -2.88
CA GLY A 94 -2.24 5.10 -2.00
C GLY A 94 -2.30 3.88 -1.08
N LEU A 95 -3.42 3.78 -0.37
CA LEU A 95 -3.75 2.62 0.47
C LEU A 95 -5.13 2.09 0.12
N GLU A 96 -5.26 0.77 0.04
CA GLU A 96 -6.55 0.12 0.05
C GLU A 96 -6.96 -0.15 1.50
N VAL A 97 -7.99 0.57 1.96
CA VAL A 97 -8.46 0.53 3.35
C VAL A 97 -9.83 -0.11 3.42
N CYS A 98 -9.98 -1.17 4.22
CA CYS A 98 -11.30 -1.67 4.59
C CYS A 98 -11.99 -0.65 5.50
N TYR A 99 -13.25 -0.32 5.17
CA TYR A 99 -14.01 0.61 5.99
C TYR A 99 -14.62 -0.09 7.21
N PHE A 100 -14.19 0.35 8.39
CA PHE A 100 -14.80 0.02 9.67
C PHE A 100 -15.07 1.31 10.42
N LYS A 101 -16.34 1.59 10.71
CA LYS A 101 -16.76 2.86 11.30
C LYS A 101 -16.03 3.19 12.60
N GLU A 102 -15.77 2.19 13.42
CA GLU A 102 -15.11 2.33 14.73
C GLU A 102 -13.65 2.81 14.59
N PHE A 103 -13.04 2.59 13.42
CA PHE A 103 -11.63 2.88 13.14
C PHE A 103 -11.39 4.11 12.24
N GLU A 104 -12.43 4.88 11.91
CA GLU A 104 -12.27 6.10 11.09
C GLU A 104 -11.19 7.03 11.63
N ASN A 105 -11.18 7.25 12.93
CA ASN A 105 -10.19 8.12 13.56
C ASN A 105 -8.76 7.54 13.49
N LEU A 106 -8.62 6.22 13.66
CA LEU A 106 -7.31 5.55 13.53
C LEU A 106 -6.77 5.71 12.11
N VAL A 107 -7.59 5.46 11.10
CA VAL A 107 -7.21 5.64 9.69
C VAL A 107 -6.83 7.09 9.43
N TYR A 108 -7.67 8.04 9.83
CA TYR A 108 -7.41 9.47 9.65
C TYR A 108 -6.10 9.91 10.29
N GLN A 109 -5.84 9.53 11.56
CA GLN A 109 -4.62 9.92 12.25
C GLN A 109 -3.34 9.38 11.60
N ASN A 110 -3.40 8.18 11.01
CA ASN A 110 -2.25 7.59 10.33
C ASN A 110 -2.05 8.10 8.89
N THR A 111 -3.08 8.64 8.25
CA THR A 111 -3.02 9.01 6.83
C THR A 111 -3.04 10.51 6.54
N LYS A 112 -3.56 11.34 7.44
CA LYS A 112 -3.77 12.79 7.21
C LYS A 112 -2.50 13.55 6.78
N ASP A 113 -1.34 13.17 7.27
CA ASP A 113 -0.05 13.79 6.99
C ASP A 113 0.88 12.88 6.18
N SER A 114 0.36 11.78 5.63
CA SER A 114 1.16 10.78 4.92
C SER A 114 1.69 11.26 3.57
N GLY A 115 1.04 12.24 2.97
CA GLY A 115 1.35 12.70 1.62
C GLY A 115 0.96 11.71 0.52
N LEU A 116 0.19 10.65 0.84
CA LEU A 116 -0.36 9.74 -0.16
C LEU A 116 -1.38 10.46 -1.06
N ASP A 117 -1.53 9.98 -2.29
CA ASP A 117 -2.40 10.61 -3.28
C ASP A 117 -3.88 10.19 -3.12
N PHE A 118 -4.13 9.01 -2.50
CA PHE A 118 -5.48 8.45 -2.29
C PHE A 118 -5.49 7.34 -1.26
#